data_a9bf2dd3d1c545c60f6a73ee48c13a20
#
_entry.id   a9bf2dd3d1c545c60f6a73ee48c13a20
#
_cell.length_a   1.000
_cell.length_b   1.000
_cell.length_c   1.000
_cell.angle_alpha   90.00
_cell.angle_beta   90.00
_cell.angle_gamma   90.00
#
_symmetry.space_group_name_H-M   'P 1'
#
loop_
_entity.id
_entity.type
_entity.pdbx_description
1 polymer ?
#
loop_
_entity_poly.entity_id
_entity_poly.type
_entity_poly.pdbx_seq_one_letter_code
_entity_poly.pdbx_strand_id
1 'polypeptide(L)'
;MHRCISGVMTAALWASVVQAESLETPDGLGSIQLASAGVAVSIRPVVRPQFKEYRVSTEGNARFQAWLGAFRERVRAQGISTSTLDRSLAGLTYDKKIIARDRNQAEFSKPIWEYLDTAVSDARIANGRAGLEQYQTTLTRIEAQYGVEKEVVAAIWGLETSFGTFRGSDQTIQSLATLAFDARRAQFFETQLVAALQIVQAGDVSPTNMVGSWAGAMGHTQFMPTSYLDHAVDFDGDGRRDIWSENPTDALASAAAYLARHGWTKGQPWGVEVRLPEGFDYATAKRDYTLTPSEWAARGVVTPDGRSVPDHGQAAILLPAGGQGVALMIFDNFKVIEAYNGADAYVIGIGHLSDRLAGHTPFQADWPRGDRVLSFTERKELQTRLTQIGFDTQSIDGRIGPNTINAVRAYQLAQGLLPDGYASLNLLERLR
;
A
#
# COMPACT_ATOMS: atom_id res chain seq x y z
N MET A 1 28.85 5.95 -15.48
CA MET A 1 27.51 6.58 -15.39
C MET A 1 26.48 5.53 -15.79
N HIS A 2 26.05 4.72 -14.83
CA HIS A 2 24.96 3.75 -15.03
C HIS A 2 23.88 4.09 -14.02
N ARG A 3 22.79 4.63 -14.52
CA ARG A 3 21.58 4.87 -13.71
C ARG A 3 20.86 3.53 -13.58
N CYS A 4 20.97 2.91 -12.40
CA CYS A 4 20.06 1.84 -12.00
C CYS A 4 18.72 2.47 -11.62
N ILE A 5 17.71 2.24 -12.43
CA ILE A 5 16.32 2.53 -12.09
C ILE A 5 15.83 1.32 -11.29
N SER A 6 15.91 1.41 -9.97
CA SER A 6 15.29 0.44 -9.07
C SER A 6 13.84 0.84 -8.86
N GLY A 7 12.98 0.36 -9.73
CA GLY A 7 11.54 0.40 -9.51
C GLY A 7 11.15 -0.66 -8.47
N VAL A 8 11.15 -0.31 -7.20
CA VAL A 8 10.62 -1.17 -6.14
C VAL A 8 9.10 -1.04 -6.16
N MET A 9 8.41 -1.99 -6.82
CA MET A 9 6.98 -2.19 -6.64
C MET A 9 6.77 -2.91 -5.30
N THR A 10 6.54 -2.15 -4.24
CA THR A 10 6.07 -2.70 -2.97
C THR A 10 4.61 -3.11 -3.14
N ALA A 11 4.33 -4.40 -3.01
CA ALA A 11 2.96 -4.92 -3.05
C ALA A 11 2.27 -4.59 -1.71
N ALA A 12 1.43 -3.57 -1.69
CA ALA A 12 0.54 -3.32 -0.56
C ALA A 12 -0.44 -4.48 -0.40
N LEU A 13 -0.32 -5.21 0.69
CA LEU A 13 -1.16 -6.35 1.04
C LEU A 13 -2.30 -5.87 1.93
N TRP A 14 -3.49 -5.84 1.38
CA TRP A 14 -4.71 -5.57 2.14
C TRP A 14 -5.36 -6.90 2.54
N ALA A 15 -5.33 -7.19 3.84
CA ALA A 15 -6.22 -8.18 4.42
C ALA A 15 -7.58 -7.53 4.67
N SER A 16 -8.59 -7.89 3.89
CA SER A 16 -9.97 -7.53 4.18
C SER A 16 -10.42 -8.30 5.42
N VAL A 17 -10.53 -7.62 6.55
CA VAL A 17 -11.16 -8.18 7.75
C VAL A 17 -12.66 -8.05 7.57
N VAL A 18 -13.34 -9.16 7.37
CA VAL A 18 -14.78 -9.26 7.59
C VAL A 18 -14.97 -9.34 9.11
N GLN A 19 -15.40 -8.25 9.73
CA GLN A 19 -15.86 -8.24 11.10
C GLN A 19 -17.21 -8.97 11.17
N ALA A 20 -17.26 -10.06 11.91
CA ALA A 20 -18.51 -10.63 12.39
C ALA A 20 -18.95 -9.80 13.60
N GLU A 21 -19.94 -8.95 13.44
CA GLU A 21 -20.62 -8.32 14.55
C GLU A 21 -21.41 -9.36 15.34
N SER A 22 -21.07 -9.53 16.59
CA SER A 22 -21.88 -10.22 17.59
C SER A 22 -22.96 -9.26 18.07
N LEU A 23 -24.20 -9.49 17.65
CA LEU A 23 -25.37 -8.82 18.19
C LEU A 23 -25.66 -9.35 19.58
N GLU A 24 -25.46 -8.52 20.60
CA GLU A 24 -26.03 -8.72 21.91
C GLU A 24 -27.53 -8.42 21.87
N THR A 25 -28.33 -9.35 22.41
CA THR A 25 -29.76 -9.20 22.58
C THR A 25 -30.08 -8.47 23.87
N PRO A 26 -30.96 -7.46 23.88
CA PRO A 26 -31.57 -7.00 25.13
C PRO A 26 -32.81 -7.83 25.45
N ASP A 27 -32.89 -8.32 26.67
CA ASP A 27 -34.07 -8.90 27.30
C ASP A 27 -35.20 -7.89 27.40
N GLY A 28 -36.45 -8.37 27.13
CA GLY A 28 -37.61 -7.66 27.59
C GLY A 28 -38.90 -7.88 26.80
N LEU A 29 -39.64 -8.93 27.19
CA LEU A 29 -41.11 -9.03 27.26
C LEU A 29 -42.02 -8.65 26.05
N GLY A 30 -42.79 -9.63 25.59
CA GLY A 30 -44.01 -9.39 24.83
C GLY A 30 -44.48 -10.58 23.98
N SER A 31 -45.26 -11.47 24.60
CA SER A 31 -45.92 -12.56 23.90
C SER A 31 -46.98 -12.06 22.92
N ILE A 32 -46.85 -12.34 21.65
CA ILE A 32 -47.95 -12.28 20.68
C ILE A 32 -48.05 -13.65 19.99
N GLN A 33 -49.20 -14.34 20.27
CA GLN A 33 -49.60 -15.53 19.55
C GLN A 33 -50.00 -15.15 18.12
N LEU A 34 -49.42 -15.76 17.13
CA LEU A 34 -49.94 -15.78 15.76
C LEU A 34 -50.00 -17.21 15.26
N ALA A 35 -51.16 -17.47 14.70
CA ALA A 35 -51.64 -18.77 14.26
C ALA A 35 -50.77 -19.45 13.20
N SER A 36 -50.64 -20.75 13.32
CA SER A 36 -50.01 -21.67 12.40
C SER A 36 -50.74 -21.76 11.07
N ALA A 37 -50.04 -21.45 9.96
CA ALA A 37 -50.35 -22.01 8.65
C ALA A 37 -49.12 -22.80 8.21
N GLY A 38 -49.24 -24.13 8.23
CA GLY A 38 -48.19 -25.03 7.86
C GLY A 38 -47.87 -25.00 6.37
N VAL A 39 -46.63 -24.71 6.05
CA VAL A 39 -46.05 -25.13 4.77
C VAL A 39 -44.80 -25.94 5.11
N ALA A 40 -44.92 -27.26 4.98
CA ALA A 40 -43.76 -28.16 5.08
C ALA A 40 -42.91 -28.01 3.84
N VAL A 41 -41.85 -27.16 3.92
CA VAL A 41 -40.78 -27.14 2.93
C VAL A 41 -39.75 -28.15 3.41
N SER A 42 -39.68 -29.30 2.75
CA SER A 42 -38.61 -30.27 2.89
C SER A 42 -37.33 -29.63 2.37
N ILE A 43 -36.48 -29.16 3.30
CA ILE A 43 -35.11 -28.73 2.97
C ILE A 43 -34.28 -30.00 2.76
N ARG A 44 -34.15 -30.46 1.50
CA ARG A 44 -33.11 -31.43 1.16
C ARG A 44 -31.78 -30.79 1.48
N PRO A 45 -30.85 -31.47 2.18
CA PRO A 45 -29.48 -30.96 2.37
C PRO A 45 -28.87 -30.73 1.00
N VAL A 46 -28.58 -29.47 0.67
CA VAL A 46 -27.69 -29.15 -0.46
C VAL A 46 -26.34 -29.74 -0.10
N VAL A 47 -25.90 -30.70 -0.87
CA VAL A 47 -24.55 -31.26 -0.74
C VAL A 47 -23.57 -30.09 -0.81
N ARG A 48 -22.89 -29.78 0.32
CA ARG A 48 -21.80 -28.82 0.32
C ARG A 48 -20.84 -29.23 -0.79
N PRO A 49 -20.40 -28.30 -1.65
CA PRO A 49 -19.32 -28.61 -2.60
C PRO A 49 -18.18 -29.18 -1.77
N GLN A 50 -17.79 -30.42 -2.02
CA GLN A 50 -16.55 -30.96 -1.47
C GLN A 50 -15.45 -30.03 -1.96
N PHE A 51 -14.84 -29.29 -1.06
CA PHE A 51 -13.57 -28.64 -1.36
C PHE A 51 -12.66 -29.76 -1.84
N LYS A 52 -12.31 -29.75 -3.11
CA LYS A 52 -11.25 -30.61 -3.64
C LYS A 52 -10.05 -30.35 -2.75
N GLU A 53 -9.69 -31.30 -1.90
CA GLU A 53 -8.38 -31.33 -1.28
C GLU A 53 -7.39 -31.23 -2.43
N TYR A 54 -6.73 -30.08 -2.53
CA TYR A 54 -5.61 -29.92 -3.45
C TYR A 54 -4.48 -30.79 -2.90
N ARG A 55 -4.48 -32.06 -3.28
CA ARG A 55 -3.30 -32.92 -3.09
C ARG A 55 -2.14 -32.15 -3.72
N VAL A 56 -1.13 -31.82 -2.92
CA VAL A 56 0.15 -31.33 -3.40
C VAL A 56 0.57 -32.34 -4.47
N SER A 57 0.66 -31.92 -5.74
CA SER A 57 1.11 -32.83 -6.77
C SER A 57 2.53 -33.19 -6.38
N THR A 58 2.79 -34.48 -6.19
CA THR A 58 4.12 -35.02 -5.82
C THR A 58 5.22 -34.46 -6.73
N GLU A 59 4.91 -34.27 -7.99
CA GLU A 59 5.79 -33.66 -9.00
C GLU A 59 6.15 -32.20 -8.73
N GLY A 60 5.19 -31.36 -8.32
CA GLY A 60 5.44 -29.95 -8.01
C GLY A 60 6.37 -29.79 -6.79
N ASN A 61 6.19 -30.64 -5.78
CA ASN A 61 7.07 -30.62 -4.62
C ASN A 61 8.45 -31.18 -4.93
N ALA A 62 8.57 -32.24 -5.75
CA ALA A 62 9.88 -32.78 -6.17
C ALA A 62 10.71 -31.72 -6.94
N ARG A 63 10.08 -30.99 -7.86
CA ARG A 63 10.74 -29.88 -8.58
C ARG A 63 11.16 -28.74 -7.64
N PHE A 64 10.32 -28.42 -6.67
CA PHE A 64 10.65 -27.42 -5.63
C PHE A 64 11.85 -27.88 -4.80
N GLN A 65 11.90 -29.14 -4.37
CA GLN A 65 13.03 -29.67 -3.60
C GLN A 65 14.33 -29.67 -4.41
N ALA A 66 14.29 -30.01 -5.69
CA ALA A 66 15.46 -29.93 -6.58
C ALA A 66 15.97 -28.49 -6.72
N TRP A 67 15.04 -27.52 -6.91
CA TRP A 67 15.37 -26.10 -6.93
C TRP A 67 15.96 -25.63 -5.60
N LEU A 68 15.35 -26.01 -4.46
CA LEU A 68 15.81 -25.66 -3.12
C LEU A 68 17.22 -26.17 -2.84
N GLY A 69 17.55 -27.40 -3.29
CA GLY A 69 18.90 -27.94 -3.22
C GLY A 69 19.91 -27.11 -4.01
N ALA A 70 19.58 -26.74 -5.25
CA ALA A 70 20.42 -25.88 -6.09
C ALA A 70 20.54 -24.46 -5.49
N PHE A 71 19.45 -23.90 -4.97
CA PHE A 71 19.45 -22.61 -4.26
C PHE A 71 20.38 -22.63 -3.05
N ARG A 72 20.29 -23.68 -2.23
CA ARG A 72 21.15 -23.86 -1.05
C ARG A 72 22.64 -23.75 -1.39
N GLU A 73 23.07 -24.43 -2.46
CA GLU A 73 24.49 -24.38 -2.88
C GLU A 73 24.89 -22.98 -3.37
N ARG A 74 24.02 -22.29 -4.11
CA ARG A 74 24.30 -20.93 -4.56
C ARG A 74 24.48 -19.95 -3.40
N VAL A 75 23.59 -20.01 -2.39
CA VAL A 75 23.64 -19.03 -1.28
C VAL A 75 24.72 -19.39 -0.25
N ARG A 76 25.08 -20.66 -0.14
CA ARG A 76 26.26 -21.08 0.63
C ARG A 76 27.53 -20.46 0.05
N ALA A 77 27.68 -20.44 -1.26
CA ALA A 77 28.80 -19.76 -1.93
C ALA A 77 28.80 -18.25 -1.73
N GLN A 78 27.66 -17.64 -1.37
CA GLN A 78 27.52 -16.22 -1.01
C GLN A 78 27.74 -15.95 0.49
N GLY A 79 28.14 -16.93 1.28
CA GLY A 79 28.49 -16.77 2.70
C GLY A 79 27.39 -17.09 3.70
N ILE A 80 26.25 -17.67 3.26
CA ILE A 80 25.26 -18.19 4.22
C ILE A 80 25.76 -19.51 4.82
N SER A 81 25.85 -19.57 6.13
CA SER A 81 26.39 -20.72 6.86
C SER A 81 25.48 -21.96 6.70
N THR A 82 26.11 -23.14 6.70
CA THR A 82 25.37 -24.41 6.63
C THR A 82 24.35 -24.51 7.77
N SER A 83 24.71 -24.09 8.98
CA SER A 83 23.79 -24.12 10.13
C SER A 83 22.58 -23.23 9.96
N THR A 84 22.74 -22.03 9.33
CA THR A 84 21.60 -21.15 8.99
C THR A 84 20.71 -21.82 7.95
N LEU A 85 21.28 -22.40 6.90
CA LEU A 85 20.54 -23.10 5.86
C LEU A 85 19.78 -24.30 6.41
N ASP A 86 20.42 -25.10 7.29
CA ASP A 86 19.77 -26.25 7.92
C ASP A 86 18.56 -25.86 8.75
N ARG A 87 18.67 -24.80 9.55
CA ARG A 87 17.57 -24.32 10.39
C ARG A 87 16.44 -23.65 9.60
N SER A 88 16.79 -22.98 8.50
CA SER A 88 15.85 -22.13 7.76
C SER A 88 15.14 -22.86 6.63
N LEU A 89 15.80 -23.83 5.98
CA LEU A 89 15.28 -24.49 4.78
C LEU A 89 14.73 -25.90 5.05
N ALA A 90 14.95 -26.44 6.27
CA ALA A 90 14.44 -27.76 6.60
C ALA A 90 12.91 -27.81 6.58
N GLY A 91 12.36 -28.82 5.91
CA GLY A 91 10.91 -29.06 5.87
C GLY A 91 10.10 -28.12 4.98
N LEU A 92 10.72 -27.18 4.26
CA LEU A 92 9.99 -26.31 3.33
C LEU A 92 9.35 -27.15 2.21
N THR A 93 8.14 -26.79 1.84
CA THR A 93 7.36 -27.43 0.79
C THR A 93 6.78 -26.39 -0.16
N TYR A 94 6.47 -26.78 -1.40
CA TYR A 94 5.80 -25.87 -2.33
C TYR A 94 4.37 -25.56 -1.90
N ASP A 95 4.09 -24.31 -1.54
CA ASP A 95 2.77 -23.88 -1.07
C ASP A 95 1.93 -23.24 -2.19
N LYS A 96 0.99 -24.04 -2.71
CA LYS A 96 0.06 -23.58 -3.76
C LYS A 96 -0.88 -22.46 -3.31
N LYS A 97 -1.13 -22.31 -1.99
CA LYS A 97 -2.00 -21.24 -1.49
C LYS A 97 -1.32 -19.87 -1.66
N ILE A 98 -0.01 -19.82 -1.43
CA ILE A 98 0.79 -18.60 -1.65
C ILE A 98 0.74 -18.21 -3.12
N ILE A 99 0.95 -19.17 -4.03
CA ILE A 99 0.86 -18.92 -5.47
C ILE A 99 -0.55 -18.49 -5.91
N ALA A 100 -1.59 -19.09 -5.34
CA ALA A 100 -2.96 -18.66 -5.61
C ALA A 100 -3.19 -17.20 -5.17
N ARG A 101 -2.68 -16.78 -4.00
CA ARG A 101 -2.73 -15.39 -3.54
C ARG A 101 -1.95 -14.46 -4.49
N ASP A 102 -0.75 -14.85 -4.94
CA ASP A 102 0.04 -14.04 -5.88
C ASP A 102 -0.65 -13.86 -7.25
N ARG A 103 -1.31 -14.90 -7.74
CA ARG A 103 -2.05 -14.84 -9.03
C ARG A 103 -3.41 -14.16 -8.93
N ASN A 104 -4.06 -14.26 -7.76
CA ASN A 104 -5.34 -13.63 -7.45
C ASN A 104 -5.18 -12.27 -6.75
N GLN A 105 -4.03 -11.61 -6.89
CA GLN A 105 -3.95 -10.17 -6.64
C GLN A 105 -4.87 -9.50 -7.65
N ALA A 106 -6.17 -9.68 -7.40
CA ALA A 106 -7.20 -9.02 -8.16
C ALA A 106 -6.91 -7.53 -8.09
N GLU A 107 -6.90 -6.92 -9.25
CA GLU A 107 -6.85 -5.49 -9.48
C GLU A 107 -8.14 -4.82 -8.93
N PHE A 108 -8.46 -5.04 -7.65
CA PHE A 108 -9.41 -4.21 -6.93
C PHE A 108 -8.71 -2.89 -6.63
N SER A 109 -8.49 -2.12 -7.68
CA SER A 109 -8.23 -0.71 -7.50
C SER A 109 -9.54 -0.09 -7.01
N LYS A 110 -9.67 0.07 -5.69
CA LYS A 110 -10.72 0.90 -5.12
C LYS A 110 -10.49 2.34 -5.55
N PRO A 111 -11.55 3.13 -5.77
CA PRO A 111 -11.41 4.57 -5.89
C PRO A 111 -10.67 5.11 -4.66
N ILE A 112 -9.91 6.19 -4.85
CA ILE A 112 -9.10 6.75 -3.76
C ILE A 112 -9.94 7.11 -2.53
N TRP A 113 -11.16 7.58 -2.71
CA TRP A 113 -12.04 7.94 -1.59
C TRP A 113 -12.48 6.73 -0.77
N GLU A 114 -12.79 5.59 -1.41
CA GLU A 114 -13.10 4.36 -0.69
C GLU A 114 -11.88 3.80 0.07
N TYR A 115 -10.69 3.99 -0.51
CA TYR A 115 -9.45 3.66 0.17
C TYR A 115 -9.28 4.55 1.41
N LEU A 116 -9.43 5.86 1.27
CA LEU A 116 -9.26 6.82 2.35
C LEU A 116 -10.32 6.66 3.45
N ASP A 117 -11.56 6.31 3.11
CA ASP A 117 -12.62 6.00 4.09
C ASP A 117 -12.19 4.91 5.07
N THR A 118 -11.38 3.95 4.59
CA THR A 118 -10.80 2.88 5.44
C THR A 118 -9.48 3.31 6.09
N ALA A 119 -8.60 3.91 5.30
CA ALA A 119 -7.24 4.28 5.70
C ALA A 119 -7.21 5.40 6.75
N VAL A 120 -8.20 6.28 6.73
CA VAL A 120 -8.29 7.47 7.62
C VAL A 120 -9.62 7.49 8.37
N SER A 121 -10.16 6.31 8.70
CA SER A 121 -11.39 6.17 9.49
C SER A 121 -11.22 6.71 10.90
N ASP A 122 -12.33 7.14 11.52
CA ASP A 122 -12.34 7.63 12.90
C ASP A 122 -11.77 6.60 13.89
N ALA A 123 -12.07 5.31 13.68
CA ALA A 123 -11.51 4.24 14.48
C ALA A 123 -9.97 4.18 14.35
N ARG A 124 -9.44 4.32 13.14
CA ARG A 124 -7.98 4.33 12.93
C ARG A 124 -7.32 5.57 13.52
N ILE A 125 -7.95 6.73 13.43
CA ILE A 125 -7.49 7.97 14.08
C ILE A 125 -7.48 7.80 15.60
N ALA A 126 -8.55 7.26 16.19
CA ALA A 126 -8.62 7.01 17.62
C ALA A 126 -7.52 6.04 18.09
N ASN A 127 -7.35 4.92 17.40
CA ASN A 127 -6.28 3.95 17.69
C ASN A 127 -4.88 4.56 17.54
N GLY A 128 -4.69 5.40 16.52
CA GLY A 128 -3.42 6.08 16.31
C GLY A 128 -3.08 7.07 17.41
N ARG A 129 -4.06 7.83 17.90
CA ARG A 129 -3.88 8.73 19.05
C ARG A 129 -3.55 7.96 20.32
N ALA A 130 -4.23 6.83 20.55
CA ALA A 130 -3.91 5.95 21.68
C ALA A 130 -2.48 5.39 21.56
N GLY A 131 -2.05 4.98 20.36
CA GLY A 131 -0.68 4.53 20.09
C GLY A 131 0.36 5.64 20.33
N LEU A 132 0.08 6.86 19.87
CA LEU A 132 0.93 8.04 20.09
C LEU A 132 1.07 8.34 21.59
N GLU A 133 0.02 8.23 22.37
CA GLU A 133 0.02 8.41 23.82
C GLU A 133 0.80 7.28 24.52
N GLN A 134 0.49 6.03 24.19
CA GLN A 134 1.14 4.85 24.79
C GLN A 134 2.65 4.84 24.57
N TYR A 135 3.11 5.22 23.37
CA TYR A 135 4.53 5.21 23.01
C TYR A 135 5.13 6.61 22.93
N GLN A 136 4.55 7.59 23.59
CA GLN A 136 4.94 9.00 23.52
C GLN A 136 6.45 9.21 23.73
N THR A 137 7.00 8.64 24.81
CA THR A 137 8.43 8.78 25.12
C THR A 137 9.32 8.21 24.02
N THR A 138 9.01 7.02 23.54
CA THR A 138 9.75 6.34 22.47
C THR A 138 9.67 7.13 21.16
N LEU A 139 8.46 7.51 20.74
CA LEU A 139 8.24 8.24 19.50
C LEU A 139 8.87 9.64 19.53
N THR A 140 8.86 10.33 20.68
CA THR A 140 9.56 11.63 20.83
C THR A 140 11.08 11.47 20.67
N ARG A 141 11.66 10.40 21.20
CA ARG A 141 13.09 10.10 21.03
C ARG A 141 13.42 9.77 19.56
N ILE A 142 12.56 8.98 18.90
CA ILE A 142 12.69 8.62 17.48
C ILE A 142 12.63 9.90 16.62
N GLU A 143 11.63 10.74 16.84
CA GLU A 143 11.50 12.03 16.14
C GLU A 143 12.72 12.93 16.34
N ALA A 144 13.23 13.01 17.57
CA ALA A 144 14.42 13.79 17.86
C ALA A 144 15.69 13.27 17.14
N GLN A 145 15.81 11.94 17.00
CA GLN A 145 16.96 11.31 16.38
C GLN A 145 16.92 11.35 14.84
N TYR A 146 15.76 11.10 14.25
CA TYR A 146 15.64 10.94 12.79
C TYR A 146 15.03 12.16 12.09
N GLY A 147 14.49 13.12 12.82
CA GLY A 147 13.87 14.30 12.22
C GLY A 147 12.59 13.99 11.42
N VAL A 148 11.88 12.94 11.78
CA VAL A 148 10.60 12.52 11.17
C VAL A 148 9.52 12.67 12.22
N GLU A 149 8.42 13.36 11.90
CA GLU A 149 7.32 13.59 12.83
C GLU A 149 6.71 12.27 13.30
N LYS A 150 6.48 12.15 14.59
CA LYS A 150 5.95 10.93 15.21
C LYS A 150 4.59 10.53 14.65
N GLU A 151 3.78 11.49 14.20
CA GLU A 151 2.49 11.26 13.57
C GLU A 151 2.63 10.52 12.23
N VAL A 152 3.68 10.80 11.46
CA VAL A 152 3.98 10.11 10.19
C VAL A 152 4.40 8.66 10.47
N VAL A 153 5.27 8.45 11.45
CA VAL A 153 5.68 7.10 11.88
C VAL A 153 4.48 6.29 12.37
N ALA A 154 3.61 6.92 13.17
CA ALA A 154 2.38 6.30 13.65
C ALA A 154 1.39 6.01 12.50
N ALA A 155 1.30 6.87 11.48
CA ALA A 155 0.47 6.64 10.30
C ALA A 155 0.93 5.42 9.49
N ILE A 156 2.24 5.25 9.28
CA ILE A 156 2.80 4.04 8.65
C ILE A 156 2.42 2.81 9.48
N TRP A 157 2.68 2.83 10.79
CA TRP A 157 2.32 1.74 11.68
C TRP A 157 0.82 1.40 11.62
N GLY A 158 -0.01 2.43 11.57
CA GLY A 158 -1.46 2.29 11.46
C GLY A 158 -1.92 1.67 10.15
N LEU A 159 -1.36 2.09 9.00
CA LEU A 159 -1.75 1.55 7.70
C LEU A 159 -1.19 0.15 7.48
N GLU A 160 0.04 -0.12 7.90
CA GLU A 160 0.68 -1.40 7.65
C GLU A 160 0.09 -2.54 8.48
N THR A 161 -0.16 -2.31 9.77
CA THR A 161 -0.54 -3.39 10.68
C THR A 161 -1.67 -3.05 11.65
N SER A 162 -2.41 -1.95 11.42
CA SER A 162 -3.39 -1.45 12.39
C SER A 162 -2.79 -1.35 13.80
N PHE A 163 -1.67 -0.65 13.89
CA PHE A 163 -0.90 -0.44 15.13
C PHE A 163 -0.43 -1.75 15.76
N GLY A 164 0.08 -2.66 14.94
CA GLY A 164 0.65 -3.94 15.35
C GLY A 164 -0.35 -5.07 15.55
N THR A 165 -1.64 -4.82 15.37
CA THR A 165 -2.69 -5.85 15.55
C THR A 165 -2.61 -6.96 14.48
N PHE A 166 -2.22 -6.63 13.24
CA PHE A 166 -2.20 -7.56 12.10
C PHE A 166 -0.82 -7.56 11.42
N ARG A 167 0.17 -8.18 12.04
CA ARG A 167 1.55 -8.24 11.52
C ARG A 167 1.76 -9.35 10.47
N GLY A 168 0.74 -10.14 10.20
CA GLY A 168 0.82 -11.36 9.40
C GLY A 168 1.24 -12.58 10.22
N SER A 169 0.94 -13.76 9.70
CA SER A 169 1.22 -15.05 10.36
C SER A 169 1.85 -16.09 9.42
N ASP A 170 2.09 -15.71 8.17
CA ASP A 170 2.75 -16.60 7.22
C ASP A 170 4.25 -16.69 7.55
N GLN A 171 4.82 -17.91 7.45
CA GLN A 171 6.26 -18.11 7.62
C GLN A 171 7.01 -17.46 6.45
N THR A 172 7.75 -16.38 6.71
CA THR A 172 8.36 -15.54 5.68
C THR A 172 9.29 -16.33 4.75
N ILE A 173 10.15 -17.19 5.30
CA ILE A 173 11.09 -17.99 4.50
C ILE A 173 10.34 -19.01 3.61
N GLN A 174 9.29 -19.65 4.13
CA GLN A 174 8.43 -20.55 3.36
C GLN A 174 7.74 -19.82 2.20
N SER A 175 7.21 -18.64 2.49
CA SER A 175 6.52 -17.79 1.50
C SER A 175 7.47 -17.37 0.39
N LEU A 176 8.62 -16.81 0.77
CA LEU A 176 9.63 -16.33 -0.18
C LEU A 176 10.23 -17.46 -1.02
N ALA A 177 10.51 -18.63 -0.43
CA ALA A 177 11.00 -19.79 -1.17
C ALA A 177 9.99 -20.28 -2.22
N THR A 178 8.70 -20.31 -1.85
CA THR A 178 7.63 -20.68 -2.78
C THR A 178 7.53 -19.67 -3.94
N LEU A 179 7.55 -18.38 -3.65
CA LEU A 179 7.45 -17.30 -4.66
C LEU A 179 8.71 -17.22 -5.53
N ALA A 180 9.89 -17.48 -4.97
CA ALA A 180 11.15 -17.51 -5.73
C ALA A 180 11.20 -18.70 -6.71
N PHE A 181 10.57 -19.82 -6.36
CA PHE A 181 10.45 -20.97 -7.24
C PHE A 181 9.43 -20.78 -8.36
N ASP A 182 8.31 -20.08 -8.11
CA ASP A 182 7.29 -19.80 -9.12
C ASP A 182 7.74 -18.64 -10.01
N ALA A 183 8.01 -18.89 -11.26
CA ALA A 183 8.76 -18.04 -12.20
C ALA A 183 8.24 -16.60 -12.44
N ARG A 184 7.08 -16.17 -11.92
CA ARG A 184 6.49 -14.86 -12.26
C ARG A 184 7.35 -13.66 -11.82
N ARG A 185 7.98 -13.70 -10.62
CA ARG A 185 8.90 -12.69 -10.08
C ARG A 185 10.06 -13.36 -9.34
N ALA A 186 10.54 -14.47 -9.87
CA ALA A 186 11.49 -15.35 -9.21
C ALA A 186 12.73 -14.62 -8.67
N GLN A 187 13.37 -13.79 -9.48
CA GLN A 187 14.59 -13.09 -9.10
C GLN A 187 14.35 -12.11 -7.94
N PHE A 188 13.25 -11.38 -7.95
CA PHE A 188 12.89 -10.49 -6.84
C PHE A 188 12.73 -11.26 -5.54
N PHE A 189 11.94 -12.34 -5.55
CA PHE A 189 11.69 -13.12 -4.35
C PHE A 189 12.92 -13.93 -3.90
N GLU A 190 13.78 -14.36 -4.83
CA GLU A 190 15.05 -14.99 -4.48
C GLU A 190 15.97 -14.01 -3.75
N THR A 191 16.03 -12.74 -4.20
CA THR A 191 16.76 -11.68 -3.50
C THR A 191 16.22 -11.45 -2.08
N GLN A 192 14.89 -11.42 -1.92
CA GLN A 192 14.28 -11.30 -0.60
C GLN A 192 14.56 -12.51 0.29
N LEU A 193 14.56 -13.71 -0.27
CA LEU A 193 14.88 -14.95 0.47
C LEU A 193 16.33 -14.94 0.95
N VAL A 194 17.28 -14.51 0.13
CA VAL A 194 18.69 -14.38 0.54
C VAL A 194 18.82 -13.38 1.68
N ALA A 195 18.17 -12.22 1.57
CA ALA A 195 18.16 -11.21 2.64
C ALA A 195 17.54 -11.76 3.94
N ALA A 196 16.44 -12.53 3.86
CA ALA A 196 15.84 -13.19 5.02
C ALA A 196 16.81 -14.18 5.71
N LEU A 197 17.58 -14.93 4.93
CA LEU A 197 18.61 -15.83 5.48
C LEU A 197 19.76 -15.07 6.13
N GLN A 198 20.14 -13.89 5.60
CA GLN A 198 21.15 -13.01 6.22
C GLN A 198 20.68 -12.46 7.57
N ILE A 199 19.40 -12.06 7.67
CA ILE A 199 18.79 -11.60 8.92
C ILE A 199 18.81 -12.73 9.99
N VAL A 200 18.42 -13.94 9.60
CA VAL A 200 18.51 -15.10 10.50
C VAL A 200 19.96 -15.40 10.91
N GLN A 201 20.90 -15.27 9.98
CA GLN A 201 22.33 -15.50 10.25
C GLN A 201 22.89 -14.47 11.21
N ALA A 202 22.46 -13.22 11.12
CA ALA A 202 22.84 -12.15 12.05
C ALA A 202 22.33 -12.38 13.47
N GLY A 203 21.26 -13.21 13.64
CA GLY A 203 20.69 -13.54 14.94
C GLY A 203 19.55 -12.60 15.38
N ASP A 204 19.14 -11.67 14.53
CA ASP A 204 18.04 -10.74 14.85
C ASP A 204 16.71 -11.46 15.12
N VAL A 205 16.47 -12.57 14.42
CA VAL A 205 15.27 -13.38 14.59
C VAL A 205 15.54 -14.87 14.28
N SER A 206 14.81 -15.78 14.93
CA SER A 206 14.84 -17.18 14.55
C SER A 206 14.02 -17.46 13.29
N PRO A 207 14.33 -18.51 12.48
CA PRO A 207 13.51 -18.84 11.31
C PRO A 207 12.02 -19.02 11.62
N THR A 208 11.69 -19.59 12.78
CA THR A 208 10.33 -19.85 13.22
C THR A 208 9.57 -18.59 13.64
N ASN A 209 10.28 -17.57 14.11
CA ASN A 209 9.70 -16.30 14.55
C ASN A 209 9.68 -15.25 13.42
N MET A 210 10.34 -15.52 12.30
CA MET A 210 10.31 -14.68 11.11
C MET A 210 8.97 -14.86 10.40
N VAL A 211 7.93 -14.23 10.95
CA VAL A 211 6.57 -14.25 10.42
C VAL A 211 6.21 -12.90 9.80
N GLY A 212 5.26 -12.92 8.87
CA GLY A 212 4.83 -11.73 8.19
C GLY A 212 3.67 -11.99 7.23
N SER A 213 3.59 -11.18 6.19
CA SER A 213 2.64 -11.38 5.10
C SER A 213 3.05 -12.55 4.20
N TRP A 214 2.10 -13.07 3.44
CA TRP A 214 2.34 -14.13 2.45
C TRP A 214 3.34 -13.74 1.35
N ALA A 215 3.62 -12.45 1.15
CA ALA A 215 4.59 -11.95 0.18
C ALA A 215 5.92 -11.53 0.81
N GLY A 216 6.12 -11.78 2.11
CA GLY A 216 7.39 -11.59 2.79
C GLY A 216 7.60 -10.23 3.46
N ALA A 217 6.57 -9.39 3.57
CA ALA A 217 6.63 -8.18 4.37
C ALA A 217 6.51 -8.53 5.87
N MET A 218 7.34 -7.93 6.73
CA MET A 218 7.61 -8.39 8.08
C MET A 218 7.36 -7.32 9.14
N GLY A 219 6.92 -7.77 10.31
CA GLY A 219 6.86 -6.98 11.53
C GLY A 219 5.81 -5.87 11.52
N HIS A 220 5.94 -4.95 12.48
CA HIS A 220 4.99 -3.87 12.71
C HIS A 220 4.84 -2.88 11.54
N THR A 221 5.90 -2.65 10.79
CA THR A 221 5.98 -1.67 9.70
C THR A 221 6.18 -2.31 8.33
N GLN A 222 5.97 -3.64 8.25
CA GLN A 222 5.90 -4.44 7.02
C GLN A 222 7.12 -4.27 6.10
N PHE A 223 8.32 -4.27 6.67
CA PHE A 223 9.55 -4.24 5.89
C PHE A 223 9.74 -5.51 5.07
N MET A 224 10.13 -5.33 3.81
CA MET A 224 10.71 -6.42 3.03
C MET A 224 12.11 -6.77 3.58
N PRO A 225 12.58 -8.02 3.45
CA PRO A 225 13.89 -8.42 3.97
C PRO A 225 15.05 -7.53 3.52
N THR A 226 15.09 -7.08 2.27
CA THR A 226 16.13 -6.14 1.80
C THR A 226 16.01 -4.78 2.48
N SER A 227 14.78 -4.24 2.60
CA SER A 227 14.56 -2.98 3.32
C SER A 227 14.96 -3.08 4.80
N TYR A 228 14.75 -4.24 5.41
CA TYR A 228 15.22 -4.51 6.77
C TYR A 228 16.75 -4.45 6.86
N LEU A 229 17.48 -5.12 5.97
CA LEU A 229 18.93 -5.09 5.98
C LEU A 229 19.49 -3.67 5.82
N ASP A 230 18.85 -2.87 4.97
CA ASP A 230 19.29 -1.52 4.65
C ASP A 230 18.93 -0.49 5.73
N HIS A 231 17.80 -0.67 6.44
CA HIS A 231 17.20 0.40 7.23
C HIS A 231 16.84 0.03 8.68
N ALA A 232 16.76 -1.26 9.03
CA ALA A 232 16.41 -1.65 10.40
C ALA A 232 17.48 -1.23 11.39
N VAL A 233 17.03 -0.74 12.55
CA VAL A 233 17.87 -0.25 13.63
C VAL A 233 17.53 -0.92 14.96
N ASP A 234 18.53 -1.15 15.79
CA ASP A 234 18.39 -1.49 17.21
C ASP A 234 18.33 -0.18 17.97
N PHE A 235 17.13 0.27 18.31
CA PHE A 235 16.89 1.56 18.93
C PHE A 235 16.81 1.49 20.45
N ASP A 236 16.42 0.35 20.99
CA ASP A 236 16.39 0.15 22.46
C ASP A 236 17.73 -0.36 23.00
N GLY A 237 18.64 -0.81 22.13
CA GLY A 237 20.02 -1.14 22.46
C GLY A 237 20.18 -2.53 23.06
N ASP A 238 19.25 -3.46 22.78
CA ASP A 238 19.29 -4.83 23.28
C ASP A 238 20.22 -5.75 22.46
N GLY A 239 20.80 -5.26 21.38
CA GLY A 239 21.69 -5.97 20.47
C GLY A 239 20.97 -6.68 19.32
N ARG A 240 19.70 -6.41 19.10
CA ARG A 240 18.86 -6.95 18.02
C ARG A 240 18.08 -5.84 17.34
N ARG A 241 17.73 -6.03 16.09
CA ARG A 241 16.82 -5.16 15.35
C ARG A 241 15.44 -5.81 15.29
N ASP A 242 14.75 -5.88 16.43
CA ASP A 242 13.52 -6.65 16.57
C ASP A 242 12.27 -5.89 16.11
N ILE A 243 11.80 -6.19 14.91
CA ILE A 243 10.57 -5.61 14.37
C ILE A 243 9.34 -6.50 14.56
N TRP A 244 9.48 -7.70 15.16
CA TRP A 244 8.45 -8.73 15.26
C TRP A 244 7.78 -8.84 16.63
N SER A 245 8.48 -8.48 17.72
CA SER A 245 7.98 -8.63 19.09
C SER A 245 6.79 -7.72 19.40
N GLU A 246 6.22 -7.86 20.59
CA GLU A 246 5.13 -6.98 21.03
C GLU A 246 5.60 -5.54 21.30
N ASN A 247 6.90 -5.33 21.55
CA ASN A 247 7.48 -3.99 21.66
C ASN A 247 7.78 -3.42 20.26
N PRO A 248 7.07 -2.39 19.76
CA PRO A 248 7.24 -1.86 18.42
C PRO A 248 8.45 -0.92 18.27
N THR A 249 9.26 -0.71 19.32
CA THR A 249 10.28 0.35 19.38
C THR A 249 11.21 0.34 18.18
N ASP A 250 11.84 -0.80 17.88
CA ASP A 250 12.76 -0.90 16.74
C ASP A 250 12.07 -0.77 15.39
N ALA A 251 10.86 -1.30 15.28
CA ALA A 251 10.09 -1.19 14.04
C ALA A 251 9.72 0.27 13.73
N LEU A 252 9.27 1.02 14.75
CA LEU A 252 8.95 2.45 14.60
C LEU A 252 10.19 3.28 14.29
N ALA A 253 11.30 3.00 14.98
CA ALA A 253 12.58 3.66 14.72
C ALA A 253 13.12 3.32 13.33
N SER A 254 12.97 2.07 12.90
CA SER A 254 13.36 1.63 11.55
C SER A 254 12.56 2.32 10.45
N ALA A 255 11.25 2.51 10.64
CA ALA A 255 10.42 3.27 9.70
C ALA A 255 10.87 4.74 9.63
N ALA A 256 11.17 5.38 10.76
CA ALA A 256 11.70 6.74 10.80
C ALA A 256 13.09 6.82 10.14
N ALA A 257 13.99 5.87 10.41
CA ALA A 257 15.30 5.78 9.78
C ALA A 257 15.19 5.61 8.25
N TYR A 258 14.22 4.81 7.78
CA TYR A 258 13.92 4.66 6.36
C TYR A 258 13.56 6.01 5.72
N LEU A 259 12.57 6.72 6.28
CA LEU A 259 12.12 8.02 5.75
C LEU A 259 13.26 9.06 5.78
N ALA A 260 14.01 9.14 6.89
CA ALA A 260 15.15 10.05 7.01
C ALA A 260 16.21 9.80 5.94
N ARG A 261 16.56 8.53 5.68
CA ARG A 261 17.53 8.16 4.64
C ARG A 261 17.04 8.43 3.22
N HIS A 262 15.73 8.48 3.02
CA HIS A 262 15.12 8.85 1.74
C HIS A 262 14.89 10.36 1.59
N GLY A 263 15.38 11.18 2.54
CA GLY A 263 15.40 12.63 2.42
C GLY A 263 14.20 13.33 3.05
N TRP A 264 13.55 12.72 4.05
CA TRP A 264 12.50 13.39 4.81
C TRP A 264 12.97 14.72 5.37
N THR A 265 12.21 15.75 5.12
CA THR A 265 12.47 17.10 5.63
C THR A 265 11.44 17.45 6.70
N LYS A 266 11.91 17.53 7.95
CA LYS A 266 11.04 17.88 9.09
C LYS A 266 10.41 19.25 8.90
N GLY A 267 9.09 19.33 9.13
CA GLY A 267 8.32 20.57 8.99
C GLY A 267 7.92 20.90 7.55
N GLN A 268 8.42 20.19 6.53
CA GLN A 268 7.88 20.28 5.18
C GLN A 268 6.62 19.39 5.09
N PRO A 269 5.47 19.87 4.64
CA PRO A 269 4.31 19.01 4.43
C PRO A 269 4.57 18.00 3.32
N TRP A 270 3.94 16.82 3.40
CA TRP A 270 3.90 15.88 2.27
C TRP A 270 3.04 16.42 1.13
N GLY A 271 1.95 17.11 1.49
CA GLY A 271 1.00 17.73 0.59
C GLY A 271 0.04 18.65 1.36
N VAL A 272 -0.55 19.59 0.66
CA VAL A 272 -1.53 20.53 1.17
C VAL A 272 -2.72 20.57 0.24
N GLU A 273 -3.96 20.48 0.77
CA GLU A 273 -5.16 20.68 -0.05
C GLU A 273 -5.20 22.09 -0.59
N VAL A 274 -5.51 22.22 -1.88
CA VAL A 274 -5.62 23.51 -2.57
C VAL A 274 -6.89 23.59 -3.41
N ARG A 275 -7.34 24.81 -3.65
CA ARG A 275 -8.38 25.16 -4.61
C ARG A 275 -7.74 25.73 -5.86
N LEU A 276 -8.14 25.18 -7.00
CA LEU A 276 -7.72 25.66 -8.30
C LEU A 276 -8.61 26.82 -8.77
N PRO A 277 -8.07 27.82 -9.48
CA PRO A 277 -8.87 28.92 -10.03
C PRO A 277 -9.72 28.43 -11.21
N GLU A 278 -10.76 29.22 -11.54
CA GLU A 278 -11.45 29.04 -12.82
C GLU A 278 -10.46 29.24 -13.97
N GLY A 279 -10.54 28.37 -14.99
CA GLY A 279 -9.63 28.42 -16.14
C GLY A 279 -8.21 27.88 -15.84
N PHE A 280 -8.02 27.14 -14.74
CA PHE A 280 -6.73 26.51 -14.43
C PHE A 280 -6.20 25.70 -15.61
N ASP A 281 -4.93 25.86 -15.94
CA ASP A 281 -4.26 25.04 -16.95
C ASP A 281 -3.92 23.63 -16.42
N TYR A 282 -4.81 22.69 -16.66
CA TYR A 282 -4.67 21.30 -16.23
C TYR A 282 -3.44 20.60 -16.84
N ALA A 283 -2.82 21.12 -17.91
CA ALA A 283 -1.58 20.59 -18.45
C ALA A 283 -0.40 20.77 -17.47
N THR A 284 -0.52 21.69 -16.53
CA THR A 284 0.46 21.94 -15.47
C THR A 284 0.27 21.05 -14.23
N ALA A 285 -0.89 20.36 -14.10
CA ALA A 285 -1.14 19.42 -13.01
C ALA A 285 -0.45 18.08 -13.28
N LYS A 286 0.86 18.05 -13.08
CA LYS A 286 1.72 16.86 -13.25
C LYS A 286 2.95 16.95 -12.33
N ARG A 287 3.48 15.80 -11.94
CA ARG A 287 4.54 15.69 -10.92
C ARG A 287 5.88 16.31 -11.32
N ASP A 288 6.16 16.39 -12.61
CA ASP A 288 7.39 16.97 -13.18
C ASP A 288 7.28 18.48 -13.49
N TYR A 289 6.10 19.08 -13.25
CA TYR A 289 5.89 20.52 -13.37
C TYR A 289 5.80 21.14 -11.98
N THR A 290 6.92 21.66 -11.51
CA THR A 290 7.03 22.22 -10.17
C THR A 290 7.22 23.74 -10.21
N LEU A 291 6.58 24.42 -9.28
CA LEU A 291 6.71 25.84 -8.99
C LEU A 291 6.78 26.02 -7.46
N THR A 292 7.25 27.17 -7.02
CA THR A 292 7.12 27.55 -5.62
C THR A 292 5.65 27.80 -5.24
N PRO A 293 5.25 27.66 -3.97
CA PRO A 293 3.90 28.02 -3.51
C PRO A 293 3.49 29.44 -3.88
N SER A 294 4.40 30.41 -3.86
CA SER A 294 4.15 31.79 -4.27
C SER A 294 3.87 31.92 -5.77
N GLU A 295 4.57 31.17 -6.63
CA GLU A 295 4.29 31.14 -8.07
C GLU A 295 2.95 30.45 -8.38
N TRP A 296 2.59 29.40 -7.62
CA TRP A 296 1.27 28.80 -7.69
C TRP A 296 0.17 29.76 -7.23
N ALA A 297 0.40 30.51 -6.13
CA ALA A 297 -0.52 31.54 -5.65
C ALA A 297 -0.73 32.66 -6.67
N ALA A 298 0.33 33.12 -7.36
CA ALA A 298 0.24 34.07 -8.44
C ALA A 298 -0.63 33.58 -9.63
N ARG A 299 -0.83 32.27 -9.77
CA ARG A 299 -1.72 31.62 -10.73
C ARG A 299 -3.10 31.32 -10.15
N GLY A 300 -3.40 31.81 -8.94
CA GLY A 300 -4.69 31.65 -8.27
C GLY A 300 -4.87 30.32 -7.52
N VAL A 301 -3.82 29.48 -7.38
CA VAL A 301 -3.86 28.26 -6.57
C VAL A 301 -3.67 28.63 -5.10
N VAL A 302 -4.70 28.39 -4.29
CA VAL A 302 -4.76 28.81 -2.88
C VAL A 302 -5.29 27.68 -2.01
N THR A 303 -5.10 27.76 -0.69
CA THR A 303 -5.75 26.86 0.27
C THR A 303 -7.28 26.97 0.20
N PRO A 304 -8.07 26.02 0.71
CA PRO A 304 -9.53 26.10 0.69
C PRO A 304 -10.10 27.38 1.31
N ASP A 305 -9.41 27.93 2.32
CA ASP A 305 -9.76 29.20 2.97
C ASP A 305 -9.24 30.46 2.23
N GLY A 306 -8.64 30.32 1.05
CA GLY A 306 -8.22 31.40 0.17
C GLY A 306 -6.85 32.00 0.47
N ARG A 307 -6.05 31.41 1.35
CA ARG A 307 -4.69 31.86 1.66
C ARG A 307 -3.65 31.22 0.72
N SER A 308 -2.50 31.85 0.57
CA SER A 308 -1.35 31.22 -0.06
C SER A 308 -0.79 30.09 0.82
N VAL A 309 -0.37 29.00 0.21
CA VAL A 309 0.40 27.96 0.91
C VAL A 309 1.76 28.55 1.29
N PRO A 310 2.25 28.37 2.53
CA PRO A 310 3.60 28.79 2.91
C PRO A 310 4.66 28.18 2.02
N ASP A 311 5.80 28.88 1.85
CA ASP A 311 6.89 28.38 1.04
C ASP A 311 7.61 27.22 1.76
N HIS A 312 7.49 26.04 1.19
CA HIS A 312 8.15 24.80 1.61
C HIS A 312 9.07 24.23 0.50
N GLY A 313 9.42 25.05 -0.48
CA GLY A 313 10.19 24.65 -1.66
C GLY A 313 9.31 24.34 -2.87
N GLN A 314 9.88 23.66 -3.85
CA GLN A 314 9.17 23.33 -5.09
C GLN A 314 8.02 22.35 -4.84
N ALA A 315 6.89 22.62 -5.48
CA ALA A 315 5.67 21.84 -5.34
C ALA A 315 5.00 21.58 -6.69
N ALA A 316 4.36 20.44 -6.83
CA ALA A 316 3.54 20.07 -7.98
C ALA A 316 2.06 19.97 -7.59
N ILE A 317 1.18 20.12 -8.58
CA ILE A 317 -0.27 19.89 -8.37
C ILE A 317 -0.60 18.45 -8.77
N LEU A 318 -1.23 17.73 -7.85
CA LEU A 318 -1.73 16.37 -8.03
C LEU A 318 -3.25 16.35 -7.93
N LEU A 319 -3.89 15.67 -8.88
CA LEU A 319 -5.35 15.51 -8.98
C LEU A 319 -5.72 14.03 -8.94
N PRO A 320 -5.83 13.42 -7.75
CA PRO A 320 -6.01 11.96 -7.64
C PRO A 320 -7.32 11.44 -8.23
N ALA A 321 -8.33 12.30 -8.33
CA ALA A 321 -9.66 11.99 -8.89
C ALA A 321 -10.10 13.03 -9.92
N GLY A 322 -9.14 13.60 -10.66
CA GLY A 322 -9.41 14.67 -11.62
C GLY A 322 -9.77 16.00 -10.99
N GLY A 323 -10.21 16.94 -11.80
CA GLY A 323 -10.50 18.33 -11.37
C GLY A 323 -11.79 18.47 -10.56
N GLN A 324 -12.58 17.42 -10.41
CA GLN A 324 -13.79 17.40 -9.57
C GLN A 324 -13.54 16.84 -8.16
N GLY A 325 -12.34 16.38 -7.90
CA GLY A 325 -11.92 15.85 -6.60
C GLY A 325 -11.02 16.79 -5.83
N VAL A 326 -10.46 16.29 -4.74
CA VAL A 326 -9.44 17.01 -3.97
C VAL A 326 -8.22 17.29 -4.84
N ALA A 327 -7.77 18.53 -4.86
CA ALA A 327 -6.50 18.93 -5.46
C ALA A 327 -5.44 19.09 -4.36
N LEU A 328 -4.25 18.56 -4.60
CA LEU A 328 -3.15 18.59 -3.65
C LEU A 328 -1.95 19.30 -4.24
N MET A 329 -1.37 20.23 -3.49
CA MET A 329 -0.02 20.73 -3.72
C MET A 329 0.94 19.82 -2.98
N ILE A 330 1.72 19.00 -3.71
CA ILE A 330 2.61 17.99 -3.15
C ILE A 330 4.06 18.46 -3.15
N PHE A 331 4.81 18.10 -2.09
CA PHE A 331 6.19 18.47 -1.84
C PHE A 331 7.13 17.25 -1.89
N ASP A 332 8.41 17.44 -1.61
CA ASP A 332 9.38 16.33 -1.69
C ASP A 332 9.10 15.21 -0.67
N ASN A 333 8.54 15.51 0.50
CA ASN A 333 8.11 14.48 1.45
C ASN A 333 7.05 13.52 0.89
N PHE A 334 6.27 13.92 -0.13
CA PHE A 334 5.41 13.01 -0.89
C PHE A 334 6.23 11.87 -1.53
N LYS A 335 7.36 12.22 -2.18
CA LYS A 335 8.24 11.25 -2.83
C LYS A 335 8.93 10.34 -1.81
N VAL A 336 9.18 10.83 -0.59
CA VAL A 336 9.76 10.03 0.48
C VAL A 336 8.78 8.94 0.94
N ILE A 337 7.50 9.29 1.13
CA ILE A 337 6.46 8.27 1.42
C ILE A 337 6.28 7.32 0.22
N GLU A 338 6.33 7.84 -1.01
CA GLU A 338 6.24 7.03 -2.24
C GLU A 338 7.37 5.98 -2.34
N ALA A 339 8.56 6.27 -1.82
CA ALA A 339 9.65 5.29 -1.75
C ALA A 339 9.29 4.09 -0.86
N TYR A 340 8.47 4.31 0.18
CA TYR A 340 7.97 3.22 1.03
C TYR A 340 6.96 2.36 0.28
N ASN A 341 6.00 2.99 -0.42
CA ASN A 341 5.03 2.34 -1.28
C ASN A 341 4.59 3.30 -2.40
N GLY A 342 4.81 2.90 -3.65
CA GLY A 342 4.62 3.73 -4.84
C GLY A 342 3.17 3.99 -5.26
N ALA A 343 2.17 3.61 -4.48
CA ALA A 343 0.76 3.88 -4.79
C ALA A 343 0.32 5.24 -4.25
N ASP A 344 -0.20 6.13 -5.09
CA ASP A 344 -0.71 7.44 -4.69
C ASP A 344 -1.71 7.37 -3.53
N ALA A 345 -2.62 6.39 -3.58
CA ALA A 345 -3.60 6.19 -2.53
C ALA A 345 -2.93 5.89 -1.18
N TYR A 346 -1.84 5.13 -1.18
CA TYR A 346 -1.06 4.86 0.03
C TYR A 346 -0.39 6.14 0.54
N VAL A 347 0.31 6.88 -0.34
CA VAL A 347 1.01 8.11 0.05
C VAL A 347 0.03 9.12 0.65
N ILE A 348 -1.11 9.34 -0.02
CA ILE A 348 -2.16 10.24 0.47
C ILE A 348 -2.78 9.70 1.76
N GLY A 349 -2.95 8.37 1.87
CA GLY A 349 -3.45 7.72 3.09
C GLY A 349 -2.54 7.94 4.29
N ILE A 350 -1.21 7.72 4.14
CA ILE A 350 -0.21 8.00 5.19
C ILE A 350 -0.21 9.49 5.54
N GLY A 351 -0.07 10.35 4.54
CA GLY A 351 0.00 11.79 4.75
C GLY A 351 -1.25 12.33 5.42
N HIS A 352 -2.43 12.00 4.91
CA HIS A 352 -3.68 12.46 5.48
C HIS A 352 -3.94 11.87 6.89
N LEU A 353 -3.61 10.59 7.12
CA LEU A 353 -3.70 10.02 8.48
C LEU A 353 -2.76 10.74 9.45
N SER A 354 -1.51 11.04 9.03
CA SER A 354 -0.58 11.79 9.89
C SER A 354 -1.11 13.17 10.25
N ASP A 355 -1.71 13.89 9.28
CA ASP A 355 -2.36 15.19 9.51
C ASP A 355 -3.51 15.08 10.52
N ARG A 356 -4.36 14.03 10.37
CA ARG A 356 -5.47 13.78 11.30
C ARG A 356 -5.00 13.42 12.72
N LEU A 357 -3.88 12.71 12.82
CA LEU A 357 -3.24 12.39 14.11
C LEU A 357 -2.65 13.65 14.75
N ALA A 358 -2.08 14.56 13.98
CA ALA A 358 -1.61 15.86 14.41
C ALA A 358 -2.74 16.85 14.77
N GLY A 359 -4.01 16.49 14.50
CA GLY A 359 -5.17 17.30 14.84
C GLY A 359 -5.66 18.21 13.72
N HIS A 360 -5.11 18.11 12.50
CA HIS A 360 -5.59 18.87 11.35
C HIS A 360 -6.98 18.40 10.91
N THR A 361 -7.70 19.26 10.19
CA THR A 361 -9.04 18.97 9.64
C THR A 361 -9.00 17.96 8.50
N PRO A 362 -10.11 17.24 8.21
CA PRO A 362 -10.20 16.44 6.99
C PRO A 362 -10.14 17.31 5.73
N PHE A 363 -9.95 16.69 4.58
CA PHE A 363 -10.12 17.36 3.30
C PHE A 363 -11.48 18.04 3.22
N GLN A 364 -11.52 19.24 2.64
CA GLN A 364 -12.72 20.08 2.55
C GLN A 364 -13.44 19.92 1.21
N ALA A 365 -12.70 19.62 0.14
CA ALA A 365 -13.30 19.34 -1.16
C ALA A 365 -13.93 17.93 -1.17
N ASP A 366 -15.01 17.81 -1.91
CA ASP A 366 -15.70 16.55 -2.11
C ASP A 366 -14.94 15.62 -3.07
N TRP A 367 -15.22 14.32 -2.97
CA TRP A 367 -14.77 13.31 -3.91
C TRP A 367 -15.91 12.96 -4.89
N PRO A 368 -15.62 12.59 -6.15
CA PRO A 368 -16.64 12.17 -7.11
C PRO A 368 -17.18 10.77 -6.78
N ARG A 369 -17.87 10.64 -5.65
CA ARG A 369 -18.34 9.35 -5.08
C ARG A 369 -19.36 8.61 -5.94
N GLY A 370 -19.89 9.25 -6.98
CA GLY A 370 -20.76 8.61 -7.97
C GLY A 370 -19.99 7.88 -9.09
N ASP A 371 -18.67 8.02 -9.13
CA ASP A 371 -17.82 7.36 -10.12
C ASP A 371 -17.16 6.09 -9.52
N ARG A 372 -16.61 5.25 -10.39
CA ARG A 372 -15.83 4.06 -10.02
C ARG A 372 -14.59 3.94 -10.88
N VAL A 373 -13.63 3.22 -10.37
CA VAL A 373 -12.44 2.89 -11.15
C VAL A 373 -12.79 1.97 -12.33
N LEU A 374 -12.21 2.26 -13.47
CA LEU A 374 -12.30 1.39 -14.64
C LEU A 374 -11.63 0.03 -14.37
N SER A 375 -12.28 -1.06 -14.72
CA SER A 375 -11.68 -2.39 -14.73
C SER A 375 -10.52 -2.45 -15.74
N PHE A 376 -9.68 -3.47 -15.66
CA PHE A 376 -8.57 -3.65 -16.60
C PHE A 376 -9.05 -3.70 -18.06
N THR A 377 -10.14 -4.40 -18.31
CA THR A 377 -10.75 -4.49 -19.63
C THR A 377 -11.26 -3.12 -20.11
N GLU A 378 -11.91 -2.35 -19.23
CA GLU A 378 -12.39 -1.01 -19.54
C GLU A 378 -11.24 -0.01 -19.77
N ARG A 379 -10.15 -0.13 -19.03
CA ARG A 379 -8.94 0.69 -19.29
C ARG A 379 -8.37 0.41 -20.69
N LYS A 380 -8.29 -0.85 -21.09
CA LYS A 380 -7.89 -1.21 -22.45
C LYS A 380 -8.89 -0.73 -23.51
N GLU A 381 -10.18 -0.84 -23.22
CA GLU A 381 -11.23 -0.32 -24.10
C GLU A 381 -11.07 1.20 -24.28
N LEU A 382 -10.87 1.95 -23.20
CA LEU A 382 -10.60 3.37 -23.24
C LEU A 382 -9.40 3.72 -24.14
N GLN A 383 -8.26 3.05 -23.90
CA GLN A 383 -7.04 3.24 -24.70
C GLN A 383 -7.29 2.94 -26.19
N THR A 384 -7.98 1.83 -26.48
CA THR A 384 -8.31 1.44 -27.84
C THR A 384 -9.16 2.50 -28.55
N ARG A 385 -10.24 2.94 -27.90
CA ARG A 385 -11.18 3.91 -28.46
C ARG A 385 -10.55 5.27 -28.70
N LEU A 386 -9.78 5.76 -27.73
CA LEU A 386 -9.02 7.03 -27.86
C LEU A 386 -8.07 6.96 -29.05
N THR A 387 -7.28 5.89 -29.18
CA THR A 387 -6.34 5.71 -30.29
C THR A 387 -7.06 5.63 -31.64
N GLN A 388 -8.21 4.93 -31.72
CA GLN A 388 -9.00 4.81 -32.96
C GLN A 388 -9.53 6.16 -33.47
N ILE A 389 -9.83 7.09 -32.58
CA ILE A 389 -10.33 8.43 -32.95
C ILE A 389 -9.23 9.50 -33.00
N GLY A 390 -7.94 9.05 -33.01
CA GLY A 390 -6.79 9.94 -33.25
C GLY A 390 -6.09 10.47 -32.01
N PHE A 391 -6.51 10.07 -30.77
CA PHE A 391 -5.81 10.39 -29.53
C PHE A 391 -4.94 9.22 -29.09
N ASP A 392 -3.71 9.16 -29.62
CA ASP A 392 -2.81 8.03 -29.43
C ASP A 392 -2.37 7.88 -27.95
N THR A 393 -2.66 6.72 -27.36
CA THR A 393 -2.23 6.34 -26.02
C THR A 393 -0.87 5.62 -26.01
N GLN A 394 -0.23 5.43 -27.17
CA GLN A 394 1.03 4.73 -27.43
C GLN A 394 1.03 3.24 -27.07
N SER A 395 0.17 2.79 -26.17
CA SER A 395 0.02 1.38 -25.80
C SER A 395 -1.39 1.08 -25.31
N ILE A 396 -1.83 -0.16 -25.53
CA ILE A 396 -3.11 -0.69 -25.02
C ILE A 396 -2.78 -1.76 -23.97
N ASP A 397 -2.21 -1.32 -22.87
CA ASP A 397 -1.72 -2.18 -21.80
C ASP A 397 -2.64 -2.21 -20.56
N GLY A 398 -3.70 -1.39 -20.55
CA GLY A 398 -4.63 -1.24 -19.42
C GLY A 398 -4.06 -0.45 -18.24
N ARG A 399 -2.93 0.26 -18.42
CA ARG A 399 -2.34 1.13 -17.41
C ARG A 399 -2.67 2.59 -17.73
N ILE A 400 -3.20 3.31 -16.76
CA ILE A 400 -3.43 4.76 -16.90
C ILE A 400 -2.14 5.48 -16.49
N GLY A 401 -1.22 5.56 -17.43
CA GLY A 401 0.05 6.27 -17.29
C GLY A 401 0.04 7.64 -18.01
N PRO A 402 1.17 8.37 -18.01
CA PRO A 402 1.26 9.72 -18.60
C PRO A 402 0.74 9.82 -20.03
N ASN A 403 1.00 8.83 -20.87
CA ASN A 403 0.56 8.81 -22.27
C ASN A 403 -0.97 8.72 -22.38
N THR A 404 -1.59 7.83 -21.60
CA THR A 404 -3.05 7.72 -21.55
C THR A 404 -3.69 8.97 -20.97
N ILE A 405 -3.12 9.54 -19.88
CA ILE A 405 -3.59 10.80 -19.29
C ILE A 405 -3.53 11.95 -20.30
N ASN A 406 -2.46 12.06 -21.08
CA ASN A 406 -2.32 13.08 -22.12
C ASN A 406 -3.33 12.88 -23.25
N ALA A 407 -3.57 11.64 -23.69
CA ALA A 407 -4.58 11.32 -24.71
C ALA A 407 -6.00 11.64 -24.21
N VAL A 408 -6.33 11.31 -22.96
CA VAL A 408 -7.60 11.68 -22.31
C VAL A 408 -7.75 13.20 -22.29
N ARG A 409 -6.73 13.92 -21.83
CA ARG A 409 -6.74 15.38 -21.77
C ARG A 409 -6.95 16.03 -23.14
N ALA A 410 -6.25 15.55 -24.16
CA ALA A 410 -6.40 16.03 -25.52
C ALA A 410 -7.83 15.78 -26.06
N TYR A 411 -8.40 14.61 -25.80
CA TYR A 411 -9.79 14.33 -26.13
C TYR A 411 -10.76 15.23 -25.39
N GLN A 412 -10.60 15.39 -24.07
CA GLN A 412 -11.44 16.27 -23.25
C GLN A 412 -11.42 17.71 -23.81
N LEU A 413 -10.23 18.21 -24.13
CA LEU A 413 -10.07 19.55 -24.70
C LEU A 413 -10.79 19.67 -26.05
N ALA A 414 -10.65 18.68 -26.95
CA ALA A 414 -11.32 18.68 -28.25
C ALA A 414 -12.85 18.61 -28.16
N GLN A 415 -13.37 18.05 -27.06
CA GLN A 415 -14.80 17.95 -26.79
C GLN A 415 -15.36 19.09 -25.92
N GLY A 416 -14.55 20.10 -25.55
CA GLY A 416 -14.96 21.16 -24.66
C GLY A 416 -15.27 20.69 -23.22
N LEU A 417 -14.69 19.56 -22.81
CA LEU A 417 -14.79 19.02 -21.46
C LEU A 417 -13.65 19.59 -20.60
N LEU A 418 -13.77 19.42 -19.27
CA LEU A 418 -12.69 19.76 -18.35
C LEU A 418 -11.44 18.90 -18.67
N PRO A 419 -10.30 19.49 -19.09
CA PRO A 419 -9.15 18.72 -19.59
C PRO A 419 -8.23 18.24 -18.46
N ASP A 420 -8.80 17.59 -17.43
CA ASP A 420 -8.09 17.13 -16.23
C ASP A 420 -7.30 15.83 -16.42
N GLY A 421 -7.54 15.13 -17.53
CA GLY A 421 -6.88 13.86 -17.83
C GLY A 421 -7.42 12.67 -17.03
N TYR A 422 -8.52 12.83 -16.31
CA TYR A 422 -9.11 11.77 -15.49
C TYR A 422 -9.86 10.75 -16.35
N ALA A 423 -9.41 9.50 -16.29
CA ALA A 423 -9.98 8.37 -17.04
C ALA A 423 -11.21 7.80 -16.30
N SER A 424 -12.32 8.54 -16.34
CA SER A 424 -13.57 8.19 -15.65
C SER A 424 -14.43 7.19 -16.44
N LEU A 425 -15.39 6.55 -15.77
CA LEU A 425 -16.40 5.74 -16.43
C LEU A 425 -17.25 6.61 -17.39
N ASN A 426 -17.63 7.81 -16.98
CA ASN A 426 -18.39 8.73 -17.81
C ASN A 426 -17.64 9.05 -19.12
N LEU A 427 -16.30 9.22 -19.06
CA LEU A 427 -15.50 9.42 -20.27
C LEU A 427 -15.53 8.22 -21.20
N LEU A 428 -15.43 7.00 -20.65
CA LEU A 428 -15.52 5.77 -21.43
C LEU A 428 -16.90 5.62 -22.10
N GLU A 429 -17.96 5.92 -21.37
CA GLU A 429 -19.35 5.88 -21.88
C GLU A 429 -19.56 6.86 -23.05
N ARG A 430 -18.93 8.02 -23.01
CA ARG A 430 -18.97 8.99 -24.13
C ARG A 430 -18.22 8.50 -25.38
N LEU A 431 -17.26 7.60 -25.20
CA LEU A 431 -16.48 7.00 -26.28
C LEU A 431 -17.15 5.74 -26.85
N ARG A 432 -18.15 5.18 -26.19
CA ARG A 432 -18.93 4.01 -26.65
C ARG A 432 -19.95 4.40 -27.69
#